data_99a8cd085d5331cedf0d2b7280fe6df3
#
_entry.id   99a8cd085d5331cedf0d2b7280fe6df3
#
_cell.length_a   1.000
_cell.length_b   1.000
_cell.length_c   1.000
_cell.angle_alpha   90.00
_cell.angle_beta   90.00
_cell.angle_gamma   90.00
#
_symmetry.space_group_name_H-M   'P 1'
#
loop_
_entity.id
_entity.type
_entity.pdbx_description
1 polymer ?
#
loop_
_entity_poly.entity_id
_entity_poly.type
_entity_poly.pdbx_seq_one_letter_code
_entity_poly.pdbx_strand_id
1 'polypeptide(L)'
;MKKLLLLIICLLYISAVHATDISRLEPACWWVGMKNPELQIMVYGKNIASSQVHIDYPGVRIKEIVGVENPNYLFLYLDISKEASPGTMKLIFQKGKEKQNRTFELKERSKKAGAAGFQEVLITDMPLLIFIG
;
A
#
# COMPACT_ATOMS: atom_id res chain seq x y z
N MET A 1 -43.16 -1.41 29.51
CA MET A 1 -42.30 -2.59 29.29
C MET A 1 -42.00 -2.84 27.83
N LYS A 2 -42.94 -2.77 26.92
CA LYS A 2 -42.66 -2.97 25.49
C LYS A 2 -41.70 -1.94 24.87
N LYS A 3 -41.76 -0.67 25.29
CA LYS A 3 -40.86 0.40 24.82
C LYS A 3 -39.43 0.20 25.34
N LEU A 4 -39.26 -0.31 26.55
CA LEU A 4 -37.95 -0.59 27.12
C LEU A 4 -37.29 -1.78 26.44
N LEU A 5 -38.07 -2.81 26.10
CA LEU A 5 -37.60 -3.99 25.36
C LEU A 5 -37.13 -3.63 23.95
N LEU A 6 -37.86 -2.73 23.25
CA LEU A 6 -37.48 -2.22 21.94
C LEU A 6 -36.16 -1.42 21.99
N LEU A 7 -35.95 -0.65 23.06
CA LEU A 7 -34.73 0.14 23.25
C LEU A 7 -33.51 -0.76 23.51
N ILE A 8 -33.70 -1.87 24.25
CA ILE A 8 -32.65 -2.88 24.51
C ILE A 8 -32.32 -3.63 23.21
N ILE A 9 -33.30 -3.96 22.39
CA ILE A 9 -33.08 -4.62 21.11
C ILE A 9 -32.34 -3.70 20.13
N CYS A 10 -32.63 -2.40 20.09
CA CYS A 10 -31.89 -1.43 19.27
C CYS A 10 -30.43 -1.27 19.74
N LEU A 11 -30.14 -1.38 21.02
CA LEU A 11 -28.76 -1.32 21.54
C LEU A 11 -27.94 -2.56 21.18
N LEU A 12 -28.57 -3.71 20.95
CA LEU A 12 -27.89 -4.94 20.55
C LEU A 12 -27.50 -4.98 19.06
N TYR A 13 -28.01 -4.07 18.25
CA TYR A 13 -27.63 -3.89 16.84
C TYR A 13 -26.47 -2.91 16.61
N ILE A 14 -25.69 -2.59 17.64
CA ILE A 14 -24.39 -1.96 17.44
C ILE A 14 -23.48 -3.03 16.84
N SER A 15 -23.64 -3.21 15.56
CA SER A 15 -22.67 -3.99 14.76
C SER A 15 -21.30 -3.42 15.06
N ALA A 16 -20.43 -4.24 15.63
CA ALA A 16 -19.04 -3.88 15.81
C ALA A 16 -18.46 -3.58 14.43
N VAL A 17 -18.36 -2.32 14.12
CA VAL A 17 -17.68 -1.82 12.92
C VAL A 17 -16.22 -2.19 13.11
N HIS A 18 -15.80 -3.29 12.51
CA HIS A 18 -14.42 -3.71 12.50
C HIS A 18 -13.68 -2.82 11.50
N ALA A 19 -13.17 -1.71 12.00
CA ALA A 19 -12.31 -0.85 11.20
C ALA A 19 -11.12 -1.67 10.69
N THR A 20 -10.96 -1.68 9.38
CA THR A 20 -9.77 -2.23 8.74
C THR A 20 -8.63 -1.29 9.08
N ASP A 21 -7.64 -1.74 9.84
CA ASP A 21 -6.47 -0.92 10.16
C ASP A 21 -5.27 -1.38 9.35
N ILE A 22 -4.80 -0.52 8.45
CA ILE A 22 -3.62 -0.78 7.63
C ILE A 22 -2.40 -0.30 8.40
N SER A 23 -1.58 -1.23 8.83
CA SER A 23 -0.41 -0.94 9.65
C SER A 23 0.85 -0.67 8.82
N ARG A 24 0.98 -1.33 7.65
CA ARG A 24 2.23 -1.30 6.88
C ARG A 24 2.01 -1.50 5.38
N LEU A 25 2.80 -0.79 4.59
CA LEU A 25 2.98 -0.99 3.16
C LEU A 25 4.47 -1.31 2.91
N GLU A 26 4.75 -2.32 2.12
CA GLU A 26 6.11 -2.70 1.73
C GLU A 26 6.20 -3.00 0.24
N PRO A 27 7.16 -2.38 -0.47
CA PRO A 27 8.11 -1.38 0.02
C PRO A 27 7.45 -0.08 0.45
N ALA A 28 8.13 0.74 1.26
CA ALA A 28 7.59 2.01 1.76
C ALA A 28 7.49 3.11 0.68
N CYS A 29 8.27 2.99 -0.38
CA CYS A 29 8.28 3.87 -1.54
C CYS A 29 8.82 3.14 -2.76
N TRP A 30 8.71 3.75 -3.94
CA TRP A 30 9.28 3.23 -5.18
C TRP A 30 9.78 4.38 -6.07
N TRP A 31 10.41 4.05 -7.19
CA TRP A 31 10.96 5.03 -8.12
C TRP A 31 10.28 4.95 -9.47
N VAL A 32 10.01 6.11 -10.06
CA VAL A 32 9.57 6.21 -11.46
C VAL A 32 10.73 5.94 -12.41
N GLY A 33 10.42 5.56 -13.65
CA GLY A 33 11.42 5.35 -14.69
C GLY A 33 12.32 4.11 -14.46
N MET A 34 11.85 3.14 -13.69
CA MET A 34 12.52 1.85 -13.55
C MET A 34 12.43 1.06 -14.85
N LYS A 35 13.48 0.28 -15.16
CA LYS A 35 13.50 -0.58 -16.34
C LYS A 35 12.39 -1.64 -16.31
N ASN A 36 12.13 -2.20 -15.13
CA ASN A 36 10.95 -3.03 -14.88
C ASN A 36 9.82 -2.12 -14.36
N PRO A 37 8.69 -2.01 -15.08
CA PRO A 37 7.56 -1.20 -14.68
C PRO A 37 6.72 -1.84 -13.56
N GLU A 38 6.94 -3.11 -13.26
CA GLU A 38 6.13 -3.84 -12.28
C GLU A 38 6.56 -3.55 -10.85
N LEU A 39 5.60 -3.25 -10.02
CA LEU A 39 5.75 -3.07 -8.59
C LEU A 39 4.77 -3.94 -7.84
N GLN A 40 5.28 -4.73 -6.91
CA GLN A 40 4.46 -5.44 -5.94
C GLN A 40 4.48 -4.69 -4.61
N ILE A 41 3.30 -4.38 -4.08
CA ILE A 41 3.15 -3.81 -2.74
C ILE A 41 2.46 -4.83 -1.85
N MET A 42 3.12 -5.22 -0.77
CA MET A 42 2.50 -5.97 0.31
C MET A 42 1.80 -4.99 1.26
N VAL A 43 0.55 -5.24 1.52
CA VAL A 43 -0.26 -4.49 2.48
C VAL A 43 -0.52 -5.37 3.69
N TYR A 44 -0.14 -4.90 4.86
CA TYR A 44 -0.43 -5.57 6.12
C TYR A 44 -1.41 -4.74 6.94
N GLY A 45 -2.48 -5.39 7.36
CA GLY A 45 -3.51 -4.76 8.17
C GLY A 45 -4.58 -5.75 8.59
N LYS A 46 -5.33 -5.41 9.62
CA LYS A 46 -6.37 -6.30 10.16
C LYS A 46 -7.46 -6.56 9.13
N ASN A 47 -7.64 -7.83 8.75
CA ASN A 47 -8.67 -8.27 7.79
C ASN A 47 -8.63 -7.55 6.43
N ILE A 48 -7.44 -7.19 5.95
CA ILE A 48 -7.27 -6.41 4.71
C ILE A 48 -7.51 -7.23 3.44
N ALA A 49 -7.35 -8.55 3.49
CA ALA A 49 -7.36 -9.43 2.32
C ALA A 49 -8.63 -9.33 1.45
N SER A 50 -9.76 -8.98 2.04
CA SER A 50 -11.06 -8.84 1.33
C SER A 50 -11.38 -7.42 0.90
N SER A 51 -10.44 -6.50 1.01
CA SER A 51 -10.63 -5.10 0.60
C SER A 51 -10.45 -4.94 -0.90
N GLN A 52 -11.30 -4.11 -1.49
CA GLN A 52 -11.08 -3.57 -2.83
C GLN A 52 -10.10 -2.41 -2.75
N VAL A 53 -9.25 -2.28 -3.75
CA VAL A 53 -8.25 -1.21 -3.80
C VAL A 53 -8.45 -0.38 -5.06
N HIS A 54 -8.43 0.92 -4.90
CA HIS A 54 -8.48 1.89 -5.98
C HIS A 54 -7.28 2.84 -5.90
N ILE A 55 -6.69 3.13 -7.06
CA ILE A 55 -5.60 4.09 -7.23
C ILE A 55 -6.00 5.04 -8.35
N ASP A 56 -5.91 6.33 -8.08
CA ASP A 56 -6.07 7.38 -9.08
C ASP A 56 -4.77 8.17 -9.15
N TYR A 57 -3.87 7.71 -10.00
CA TYR A 57 -2.58 8.35 -10.22
C TYR A 57 -2.15 8.18 -11.68
N PRO A 58 -1.83 9.28 -12.40
CA PRO A 58 -1.45 9.22 -13.81
C PRO A 58 -0.22 8.32 -14.05
N GLY A 59 -0.35 7.37 -14.95
CA GLY A 59 0.71 6.44 -15.29
C GLY A 59 0.87 5.26 -14.33
N VAL A 60 -0.03 5.08 -13.36
CA VAL A 60 -0.05 3.90 -12.47
C VAL A 60 -1.35 3.14 -12.66
N ARG A 61 -1.25 1.85 -12.85
CA ARG A 61 -2.39 0.94 -13.03
C ARG A 61 -2.27 -0.28 -12.12
N ILE A 62 -3.37 -0.69 -11.52
CA ILE A 62 -3.46 -1.97 -10.83
C ILE A 62 -3.61 -3.08 -11.88
N LYS A 63 -2.67 -4.02 -11.88
CA LYS A 63 -2.73 -5.24 -12.69
C LYS A 63 -3.55 -6.33 -12.02
N GLU A 64 -3.28 -6.52 -10.73
CA GLU A 64 -3.88 -7.59 -9.96
C GLU A 64 -3.91 -7.24 -8.47
N ILE A 65 -4.91 -7.76 -7.77
CA ILE A 65 -5.04 -7.69 -6.32
C ILE A 65 -5.19 -9.12 -5.82
N VAL A 66 -4.25 -9.58 -5.00
CA VAL A 66 -4.21 -10.95 -4.50
C VAL A 66 -4.35 -10.99 -3.00
N GLY A 67 -5.47 -11.54 -2.52
CA GLY A 67 -5.62 -11.96 -1.14
C GLY A 67 -5.00 -13.34 -0.94
N VAL A 68 -4.38 -13.56 0.21
CA VAL A 68 -3.82 -14.85 0.59
C VAL A 68 -4.63 -15.47 1.72
N GLU A 69 -4.30 -16.70 2.12
CA GLU A 69 -4.99 -17.43 3.19
C GLU A 69 -5.01 -16.64 4.51
N ASN A 70 -3.92 -15.95 4.83
CA ASN A 70 -3.89 -15.06 6.00
C ASN A 70 -4.67 -13.78 5.70
N PRO A 71 -5.79 -13.50 6.40
CA PRO A 71 -6.67 -12.37 6.12
C PRO A 71 -6.03 -11.00 6.35
N ASN A 72 -4.86 -10.95 6.97
CA ASN A 72 -4.16 -9.71 7.30
C ASN A 72 -3.16 -9.25 6.23
N TYR A 73 -3.05 -9.98 5.12
CA TYR A 73 -2.17 -9.65 4.02
C TYR A 73 -2.94 -9.48 2.70
N LEU A 74 -2.54 -8.48 1.93
CA LEU A 74 -3.03 -8.23 0.58
C LEU A 74 -1.85 -7.82 -0.30
N PHE A 75 -1.76 -8.36 -1.48
CA PHE A 75 -0.71 -8.03 -2.44
C PHE A 75 -1.30 -7.26 -3.62
N LEU A 76 -0.73 -6.10 -3.91
CA LEU A 76 -1.08 -5.28 -5.04
C LEU A 76 0.01 -5.40 -6.09
N TYR A 77 -0.36 -5.76 -7.29
CA TYR A 77 0.54 -5.76 -8.44
C TYR A 77 0.20 -4.56 -9.31
N LEU A 78 1.15 -3.65 -9.40
CA LEU A 78 1.01 -2.39 -10.12
C LEU A 78 1.90 -2.38 -11.36
N ASP A 79 1.47 -1.65 -12.35
CA ASP A 79 2.24 -1.29 -13.54
C ASP A 79 2.46 0.22 -13.51
N ILE A 80 3.73 0.63 -13.48
CA ILE A 80 4.14 2.04 -13.44
C ILE A 80 4.72 2.39 -14.81
N SER A 81 3.96 3.18 -15.57
CA SER A 81 4.39 3.57 -16.90
C SER A 81 5.58 4.51 -16.86
N LYS A 82 6.27 4.62 -18.00
CA LYS A 82 7.41 5.55 -18.16
C LYS A 82 7.01 7.02 -18.03
N GLU A 83 5.74 7.31 -18.28
CA GLU A 83 5.17 8.67 -18.19
C GLU A 83 4.75 9.04 -16.76
N ALA A 84 4.77 8.08 -15.82
CA ALA A 84 4.47 8.38 -14.44
C ALA A 84 5.46 9.37 -13.86
N SER A 85 4.94 10.43 -13.25
CA SER A 85 5.76 11.45 -12.60
C SER A 85 6.03 11.08 -11.13
N PRO A 86 7.14 11.56 -10.53
CA PRO A 86 7.32 11.48 -9.09
C PRO A 86 6.22 12.21 -8.34
N GLY A 87 5.86 11.71 -7.18
CA GLY A 87 4.84 12.33 -6.34
C GLY A 87 4.25 11.33 -5.35
N THR A 88 3.19 11.76 -4.69
CA THR A 88 2.49 10.95 -3.70
C THR A 88 1.18 10.44 -4.27
N MET A 89 1.07 9.14 -4.48
CA MET A 89 -0.17 8.52 -4.89
C MET A 89 -1.01 8.11 -3.69
N LYS A 90 -2.32 8.13 -3.87
CA LYS A 90 -3.29 7.74 -2.86
C LYS A 90 -3.84 6.36 -3.17
N LEU A 91 -3.69 5.46 -2.22
CA LEU A 91 -4.30 4.15 -2.23
C LEU A 91 -5.58 4.21 -1.41
N ILE A 92 -6.69 3.84 -2.01
CA ILE A 92 -8.01 3.83 -1.36
C ILE A 92 -8.41 2.37 -1.18
N PHE A 93 -8.52 1.93 0.06
CA PHE A 93 -8.98 0.60 0.43
C PHE A 93 -10.42 0.68 0.86
N GLN A 94 -11.26 -0.15 0.27
CA GLN A 94 -12.69 -0.19 0.58
C GLN A 94 -13.12 -1.59 0.97
N LYS A 95 -13.81 -1.68 2.10
CA LYS A 95 -14.43 -2.90 2.57
C LYS A 95 -15.86 -2.59 3.04
N GLY A 96 -16.85 -3.01 2.25
CA GLY A 96 -18.23 -2.61 2.50
C GLY A 96 -18.42 -1.09 2.44
N LYS A 97 -18.86 -0.50 3.54
CA LYS A 97 -19.03 0.97 3.66
C LYS A 97 -17.79 1.68 4.17
N GLU A 98 -16.80 0.95 4.65
CA GLU A 98 -15.56 1.51 5.20
C GLU A 98 -14.57 1.83 4.09
N LYS A 99 -13.96 3.00 4.19
CA LYS A 99 -12.86 3.44 3.32
C LYS A 99 -11.69 3.88 4.15
N GLN A 100 -10.51 3.37 3.80
CA GLN A 100 -9.23 3.83 4.33
C GLN A 100 -8.33 4.32 3.22
N ASN A 101 -7.61 5.39 3.49
CA ASN A 101 -6.65 5.95 2.56
C ASN A 101 -5.24 5.76 3.12
N ARG A 102 -4.31 5.40 2.24
CA ARG A 102 -2.88 5.41 2.51
C ARG A 102 -2.16 6.13 1.38
N THR A 103 -1.11 6.80 1.73
CA THR A 103 -0.23 7.46 0.75
C THR A 103 0.97 6.56 0.45
N PHE A 104 1.40 6.59 -0.78
CA PHE A 104 2.60 5.90 -1.24
C PHE A 104 3.43 6.83 -2.12
N GLU A 105 4.71 6.92 -1.82
CA GLU A 105 5.60 7.86 -2.49
C GLU A 105 6.26 7.22 -3.71
N LEU A 106 6.14 7.87 -4.86
CA LEU A 106 6.93 7.61 -6.06
C LEU A 106 8.03 8.65 -6.16
N LYS A 107 9.26 8.21 -6.04
CA LYS A 107 10.46 9.07 -6.05
C LYS A 107 11.02 9.23 -7.45
N GLU A 108 11.70 10.34 -7.68
CA GLU A 108 12.51 10.52 -8.87
C GLU A 108 13.77 9.65 -8.78
N ARG A 109 14.07 8.93 -9.85
CA ARG A 109 15.33 8.21 -9.95
C ARG A 109 16.48 9.19 -10.18
N SER A 110 17.52 9.10 -9.35
CA SER A 110 18.71 9.94 -9.51
C SER A 110 19.35 9.70 -10.88
N LYS A 111 19.45 10.76 -11.67
CA LYS A 111 20.13 10.72 -12.98
C LYS A 111 21.64 10.49 -12.87
N LYS A 112 22.22 10.72 -11.69
CA LYS A 112 23.66 10.50 -11.45
C LYS A 112 24.08 9.04 -11.40
N ALA A 113 23.17 8.14 -11.18
CA ALA A 113 23.45 6.70 -11.14
C ALA A 113 23.47 6.01 -12.52
N GLY A 114 23.41 6.75 -13.61
CA GLY A 114 23.31 6.21 -14.97
C GLY A 114 24.49 6.47 -15.89
N ALA A 115 25.53 7.14 -15.44
CA ALA A 115 26.74 7.33 -16.22
C ALA A 115 27.64 6.11 -16.10
N ALA A 116 27.75 5.38 -17.19
CA ALA A 116 28.73 4.36 -17.51
C ALA A 116 29.59 3.80 -16.36
N GLY A 117 29.30 2.57 -15.96
CA GLY A 117 30.13 1.81 -15.05
C GLY A 117 29.62 1.78 -13.62
N PHE A 118 30.15 0.86 -12.87
CA PHE A 118 29.94 0.79 -11.42
C PHE A 118 30.50 2.08 -10.79
N GLN A 119 29.60 2.92 -10.26
CA GLN A 119 30.05 3.98 -9.37
C GLN A 119 30.25 3.37 -8.00
N GLU A 120 31.46 3.45 -7.52
CA GLU A 120 31.80 3.20 -6.13
C GLU A 120 31.09 4.26 -5.28
N VAL A 121 29.96 3.89 -4.69
CA VAL A 121 29.28 4.74 -3.72
C VAL A 121 30.02 4.52 -2.40
N LEU A 122 30.84 5.48 -2.00
CA LEU A 122 31.34 5.55 -0.65
C LEU A 122 30.14 5.69 0.28
N ILE A 123 29.80 4.62 0.98
CA ILE A 123 28.74 4.56 1.97
C ILE A 123 29.30 5.17 3.27
N THR A 124 29.64 6.45 3.25
CA THR A 124 30.18 7.15 4.42
C THR A 124 29.10 7.66 5.37
N ASP A 125 27.85 7.77 4.90
CA ASP A 125 26.78 8.40 5.67
C ASP A 125 25.56 7.51 5.92
N MET A 126 25.63 6.22 5.60
CA MET A 126 24.62 5.28 6.00
C MET A 126 25.08 4.50 7.23
N PRO A 127 24.21 4.31 8.24
CA PRO A 127 24.49 3.30 9.24
C PRO A 127 24.62 1.96 8.51
N LEU A 128 25.81 1.44 8.52
CA LEU A 128 26.18 0.20 7.85
C LEU A 128 25.49 -0.96 8.57
N LEU A 129 24.27 -1.28 8.18
CA LEU A 129 23.66 -2.55 8.49
C LEU A 129 24.15 -3.57 7.46
N ILE A 130 25.37 -4.02 7.67
CA ILE A 130 25.87 -5.22 6.96
C ILE A 130 25.27 -6.42 7.68
N PHE A 131 24.27 -7.00 7.08
CA PHE A 131 23.87 -8.35 7.44
C PHE A 131 24.84 -9.31 6.76
N ILE A 132 25.84 -9.74 7.51
CA ILE A 132 26.66 -10.88 7.14
C ILE A 132 25.85 -12.10 7.62
N GLY A 133 25.12 -12.73 6.67
CA GLY A 133 24.51 -14.03 6.89
C GLY A 133 25.49 -15.14 6.59
#